data_c9490afb92f3894d98ca27ad8504b1a4
#
_entry.id   c9490afb92f3894d98ca27ad8504b1a4
#
_cell.length_a   1.000
_cell.length_b   1.000
_cell.length_c   1.000
_cell.angle_alpha   90.00
_cell.angle_beta   90.00
_cell.angle_gamma   90.00
#
_symmetry.space_group_name_H-M   'P 1'
#
loop_
_entity.id
_entity.type
_entity.pdbx_description
1 polymer ?
#
loop_
_entity_poly.entity_id
_entity_poly.type
_entity_poly.pdbx_seq_one_letter_code
_entity_poly.pdbx_strand_id
1 'polypeptide(L)'
;FHFHSIELEAQKITILEKESGSPLEWVTIHDKAHKIILHTDVDGQCDLTPFSNVDTLIFTHTGYKTITCSQLDLKEKSYSLKMETSLHQLDQVVISATRWSQSGRDLPYKVSSLKSKDIAFQNPQNAADMLGFSGKVFIQKSQQGGGSPMIRGFSSNRLLYSIDGIRMNTAIFRSGNIQNVISLDAFAIENAEVFFGPGSVIYGSDAIGGVMSFQTWTPKFSQNEKMVLSGCTTARYSSANNEKTGHFHMNIGSKRWAAVSSISYNDFGDLHMGSKGPDVYLKKLDVIRQGDKDVVVVTKDSLVQSPSAYSQLNLMQKISFKASEKLELQYAFHYSATSSYARYDRHIRYKNGLPRYGEWDYGPQKWMMNQLNLLHNGNGKFYDQMAF
;
A
#
# COMPACT_ATOMS: atom_id res chain seq x y z
N PHE A 1 56.40 36.26 41.46
CA PHE A 1 55.89 35.18 40.56
C PHE A 1 54.40 35.18 40.70
N HIS A 2 53.68 35.70 39.67
CA HIS A 2 52.23 35.52 39.53
C HIS A 2 51.99 34.27 38.73
N PHE A 3 51.42 33.24 39.38
CA PHE A 3 50.85 32.10 38.66
C PHE A 3 49.50 32.51 38.09
N HIS A 4 49.42 32.65 36.77
CA HIS A 4 48.13 32.66 36.08
C HIS A 4 47.66 31.24 36.03
N SER A 5 46.62 30.92 36.77
CA SER A 5 45.83 29.71 36.56
C SER A 5 45.09 29.88 35.24
N ILE A 6 45.43 29.12 34.22
CA ILE A 6 44.64 28.98 33.03
C ILE A 6 43.47 28.08 33.45
N GLU A 7 42.32 28.68 33.70
CA GLU A 7 41.05 27.94 33.75
C GLU A 7 40.79 27.40 32.33
N LEU A 8 40.96 26.09 32.15
CA LEU A 8 40.42 25.38 30.98
C LEU A 8 38.89 25.40 31.12
N GLU A 9 38.23 26.38 30.50
CA GLU A 9 36.78 26.29 30.31
C GLU A 9 36.48 25.04 29.49
N ALA A 10 35.73 24.11 30.07
CA ALA A 10 35.23 22.93 29.40
C ALA A 10 34.40 23.38 28.19
N GLN A 11 34.88 23.09 26.98
CA GLN A 11 34.17 23.43 25.74
C GLN A 11 32.96 22.54 25.55
N LYS A 12 31.79 22.96 26.00
CA LYS A 12 30.53 22.24 25.83
C LYS A 12 29.87 22.59 24.49
N ILE A 13 29.47 21.58 23.74
CA ILE A 13 28.62 21.73 22.56
C ILE A 13 27.16 21.43 22.91
N THR A 14 26.23 22.16 22.29
CA THR A 14 24.79 21.87 22.37
C THR A 14 24.29 21.49 20.97
N ILE A 15 23.62 20.34 20.88
CA ILE A 15 23.08 19.84 19.64
C ILE A 15 21.55 19.84 19.68
N LEU A 16 20.94 20.51 18.70
CA LEU A 16 19.51 20.72 18.61
C LEU A 16 18.94 20.17 17.32
N GLU A 17 17.69 19.80 17.33
CA GLU A 17 16.94 19.55 16.11
C GLU A 17 16.68 20.88 15.36
N LYS A 18 16.87 20.87 14.05
CA LYS A 18 16.80 22.08 13.22
C LYS A 18 15.39 22.71 13.17
N GLU A 19 14.34 21.89 13.14
CA GLU A 19 12.96 22.34 12.96
C GLU A 19 12.30 22.73 14.27
N SER A 20 12.38 21.89 15.29
CA SER A 20 11.74 22.12 16.59
C SER A 20 12.59 22.94 17.56
N GLY A 21 13.92 22.96 17.37
CA GLY A 21 14.86 23.52 18.33
C GLY A 21 15.02 22.72 19.61
N SER A 22 14.47 21.51 19.68
CA SER A 22 14.57 20.62 20.84
C SER A 22 15.99 20.04 20.96
N PRO A 23 16.51 19.83 22.19
CA PRO A 23 17.80 19.19 22.40
C PRO A 23 17.79 17.74 21.92
N LEU A 24 18.91 17.29 21.35
CA LEU A 24 19.09 15.92 20.84
C LEU A 24 19.98 15.11 21.79
N GLU A 25 19.38 14.19 22.51
CA GLU A 25 20.05 13.18 23.33
C GLU A 25 20.66 12.09 22.45
N TRP A 26 21.76 11.47 22.93
CA TRP A 26 22.43 10.34 22.27
C TRP A 26 23.01 10.61 20.89
N VAL A 27 23.31 11.88 20.55
CA VAL A 27 24.12 12.15 19.37
C VAL A 27 25.54 11.63 19.60
N THR A 28 25.97 10.73 18.75
CA THR A 28 27.33 10.19 18.79
C THR A 28 28.29 11.15 18.13
N ILE A 29 29.32 11.59 18.87
CA ILE A 29 30.39 12.47 18.42
C ILE A 29 31.67 11.65 18.39
N HIS A 30 32.34 11.60 17.24
CA HIS A 30 33.58 10.83 17.10
C HIS A 30 34.56 11.47 16.10
N ASP A 31 35.83 11.11 16.23
CA ASP A 31 36.88 11.44 15.26
C ASP A 31 36.81 10.47 14.03
N LYS A 32 37.51 10.82 12.94
CA LYS A 32 37.56 9.98 11.73
C LYS A 32 38.05 8.56 11.98
N ALA A 33 38.89 8.37 12.98
CA ALA A 33 39.51 7.08 13.30
C ALA A 33 38.71 6.27 14.35
N HIS A 34 37.57 6.80 14.83
CA HIS A 34 36.77 6.22 15.93
C HIS A 34 37.55 5.91 17.20
N LYS A 35 38.62 6.68 17.49
CA LYS A 35 39.42 6.52 18.70
C LYS A 35 38.75 7.15 19.92
N ILE A 36 38.03 8.26 19.71
CA ILE A 36 37.28 8.98 20.74
C ILE A 36 35.84 8.95 20.32
N ILE A 37 34.96 8.49 21.21
CA ILE A 37 33.50 8.43 21.00
C ILE A 37 32.82 8.95 22.24
N LEU A 38 31.99 9.98 22.10
CA LEU A 38 31.17 10.55 23.16
C LEU A 38 29.73 10.66 22.70
N HIS A 39 28.82 10.88 23.66
CA HIS A 39 27.38 11.06 23.39
C HIS A 39 26.86 12.32 24.09
N THR A 40 25.85 12.94 23.49
CA THR A 40 25.11 14.03 24.16
C THR A 40 24.19 13.49 25.24
N ASP A 41 24.01 14.28 26.29
CA ASP A 41 23.05 14.05 27.38
C ASP A 41 21.60 14.44 27.01
N VAL A 42 20.70 14.40 27.99
CA VAL A 42 19.27 14.74 27.82
C VAL A 42 19.02 16.19 27.42
N ASP A 43 19.97 17.09 27.73
CA ASP A 43 19.93 18.52 27.34
C ASP A 43 20.64 18.77 25.99
N GLY A 44 21.03 17.69 25.27
CA GLY A 44 21.73 17.76 24.01
C GLY A 44 23.19 18.25 24.15
N GLN A 45 23.78 18.18 25.35
CA GLN A 45 25.10 18.73 25.64
C GLN A 45 26.18 17.62 25.69
N CYS A 46 27.39 17.97 25.27
CA CYS A 46 28.58 17.11 25.37
C CYS A 46 29.82 17.98 25.60
N ASP A 47 30.76 17.49 26.43
CA ASP A 47 32.05 18.09 26.64
C ASP A 47 33.03 17.67 25.54
N LEU A 48 33.55 18.63 24.79
CA LEU A 48 34.51 18.41 23.69
C LEU A 48 35.98 18.43 24.12
N THR A 49 36.28 18.58 25.39
CA THR A 49 37.68 18.62 25.89
C THR A 49 38.52 17.42 25.41
N PRO A 50 38.00 16.18 25.36
CA PRO A 50 38.74 15.03 24.84
C PRO A 50 39.15 15.16 23.37
N PHE A 51 38.45 15.98 22.60
CA PHE A 51 38.72 16.20 21.16
C PHE A 51 39.65 17.41 20.90
N SER A 52 40.31 17.98 21.90
CA SER A 52 41.13 19.18 21.75
C SER A 52 42.23 19.10 20.68
N ASN A 53 42.70 17.90 20.35
CA ASN A 53 43.73 17.63 19.32
C ASN A 53 43.14 17.04 18.03
N VAL A 54 41.81 17.12 17.81
CA VAL A 54 41.13 16.57 16.65
C VAL A 54 40.59 17.67 15.77
N ASP A 55 41.06 17.79 14.54
CA ASP A 55 40.65 18.85 13.63
C ASP A 55 39.21 18.73 13.14
N THR A 56 38.75 17.51 12.98
CA THR A 56 37.43 17.21 12.35
C THR A 56 36.63 16.25 13.21
N LEU A 57 35.41 16.66 13.56
CA LEU A 57 34.44 15.89 14.32
C LEU A 57 33.28 15.46 13.43
N ILE A 58 32.79 14.26 13.68
CA ILE A 58 31.63 13.68 12.98
C ILE A 58 30.53 13.47 14.01
N PHE A 59 29.34 13.99 13.68
CA PHE A 59 28.13 13.93 14.48
C PHE A 59 27.13 13.00 13.80
N THR A 60 26.74 11.94 14.47
CA THR A 60 25.80 10.94 13.96
C THR A 60 24.69 10.70 14.95
N HIS A 61 23.45 10.60 14.45
CA HIS A 61 22.28 10.20 15.23
C HIS A 61 21.28 9.47 14.35
N THR A 62 20.61 8.47 14.92
CA THR A 62 19.57 7.72 14.18
C THR A 62 18.42 8.64 13.80
N GLY A 63 18.11 8.72 12.51
CA GLY A 63 17.06 9.59 11.99
C GLY A 63 17.50 11.02 11.62
N TYR A 64 18.81 11.36 11.72
CA TYR A 64 19.34 12.66 11.35
C TYR A 64 20.48 12.55 10.34
N LYS A 65 20.68 13.60 9.55
CA LYS A 65 21.80 13.67 8.60
C LYS A 65 23.11 13.76 9.37
N THR A 66 24.10 12.94 9.01
CA THR A 66 25.45 13.03 9.55
C THR A 66 26.05 14.38 9.22
N ILE A 67 26.62 15.06 10.21
CA ILE A 67 27.32 16.32 10.04
C ILE A 67 28.81 16.10 10.33
N THR A 68 29.64 16.67 9.47
CA THR A 68 31.08 16.72 9.66
C THR A 68 31.49 18.18 9.77
N CYS A 69 32.13 18.55 10.86
CA CYS A 69 32.58 19.93 11.14
C CYS A 69 34.02 19.96 11.61
N SER A 70 34.74 21.03 11.24
CA SER A 70 36.03 21.34 11.88
C SER A 70 35.81 22.01 13.23
N GLN A 71 36.84 21.99 14.06
CA GLN A 71 36.82 22.75 15.33
C GLN A 71 36.64 24.26 15.12
N LEU A 72 37.16 24.78 14.03
CA LEU A 72 36.99 26.20 13.66
C LEU A 72 35.53 26.51 13.36
N ASP A 73 34.86 25.67 12.57
CA ASP A 73 33.43 25.84 12.25
C ASP A 73 32.55 25.79 13.49
N LEU A 74 32.88 24.91 14.46
CA LEU A 74 32.15 24.82 15.74
C LEU A 74 32.32 26.07 16.58
N LYS A 75 33.53 26.67 16.60
CA LYS A 75 33.80 27.90 17.30
C LYS A 75 33.03 29.07 16.69
N GLU A 76 32.99 29.18 15.37
CA GLU A 76 32.22 30.21 14.66
C GLU A 76 30.72 30.09 14.95
N LYS A 77 30.23 28.88 15.14
CA LYS A 77 28.82 28.57 15.50
C LYS A 77 28.55 28.62 17.00
N SER A 78 29.47 29.18 17.79
CA SER A 78 29.35 29.29 19.25
C SER A 78 29.02 27.96 19.92
N TYR A 79 29.59 26.86 19.42
CA TYR A 79 29.37 25.46 19.88
C TYR A 79 27.91 25.05 19.92
N SER A 80 27.08 25.57 19.00
CA SER A 80 25.69 25.16 18.80
C SER A 80 25.54 24.56 17.40
N LEU A 81 25.09 23.30 17.32
CA LEU A 81 24.90 22.58 16.08
C LEU A 81 23.43 22.19 15.91
N LYS A 82 22.88 22.40 14.73
CA LYS A 82 21.51 22.00 14.40
C LYS A 82 21.53 20.83 13.42
N MET A 83 20.97 19.69 13.83
CA MET A 83 20.84 18.51 12.97
C MET A 83 19.51 18.53 12.24
N GLU A 84 19.56 18.26 10.95
CA GLU A 84 18.38 18.12 10.10
C GLU A 84 17.93 16.67 10.10
N THR A 85 16.62 16.43 10.24
CA THR A 85 16.06 15.09 10.15
C THR A 85 16.46 14.45 8.83
N SER A 86 17.02 13.26 8.90
CA SER A 86 17.22 12.41 7.74
C SER A 86 15.96 11.58 7.55
N LEU A 87 15.20 11.90 6.53
CA LEU A 87 14.25 10.91 6.02
C LEU A 87 15.07 9.76 5.41
N HIS A 88 15.63 8.90 6.26
CA HIS A 88 15.98 7.56 5.80
C HIS A 88 14.64 6.93 5.42
N GLN A 89 14.30 6.97 4.13
CA GLN A 89 13.40 5.97 3.61
C GLN A 89 14.06 4.63 3.96
N LEU A 90 13.53 3.99 4.99
CA LEU A 90 13.83 2.58 5.26
C LEU A 90 13.71 1.87 3.93
N ASP A 91 14.72 1.12 3.55
CA ASP A 91 14.74 0.39 2.29
C ASP A 91 13.41 -0.29 2.10
N GLN A 92 12.75 0.00 0.99
CA GLN A 92 11.46 -0.59 0.68
C GLN A 92 11.63 -2.09 0.55
N VAL A 93 11.09 -2.83 1.50
CA VAL A 93 11.04 -4.30 1.41
C VAL A 93 10.05 -4.66 0.33
N VAL A 94 10.47 -5.47 -0.61
CA VAL A 94 9.69 -5.93 -1.77
C VAL A 94 9.62 -7.46 -1.73
N ILE A 95 8.45 -8.02 -1.95
CA ILE A 95 8.20 -9.46 -1.98
C ILE A 95 7.89 -9.94 -3.40
N SER A 96 7.28 -9.10 -4.21
CA SER A 96 6.81 -9.48 -5.55
C SER A 96 7.92 -9.87 -6.52
N ALA A 97 9.12 -9.34 -6.35
CA ALA A 97 10.21 -9.58 -7.31
C ALA A 97 10.79 -11.01 -7.26
N THR A 98 10.78 -11.64 -6.08
CA THR A 98 11.42 -12.96 -5.87
C THR A 98 10.58 -13.95 -5.06
N ARG A 99 9.39 -13.55 -4.61
CA ARG A 99 8.54 -14.24 -3.61
C ARG A 99 9.16 -14.31 -2.20
N TRP A 100 10.29 -13.65 -1.99
CA TRP A 100 10.97 -13.50 -0.71
C TRP A 100 11.11 -12.02 -0.39
N SER A 101 11.17 -11.71 0.89
CA SER A 101 11.40 -10.35 1.35
C SER A 101 12.83 -9.90 0.99
N GLN A 102 12.96 -8.87 0.16
CA GLN A 102 14.23 -8.28 -0.26
C GLN A 102 14.21 -6.77 -0.19
N SER A 103 15.40 -6.16 -0.08
CA SER A 103 15.53 -4.72 -0.25
C SER A 103 15.22 -4.32 -1.70
N GLY A 104 14.42 -3.27 -1.88
CA GLY A 104 14.12 -2.74 -3.22
C GLY A 104 15.35 -2.24 -3.99
N ARG A 105 16.47 -1.97 -3.29
CA ARG A 105 17.75 -1.57 -3.90
C ARG A 105 18.46 -2.72 -4.61
N ASP A 106 18.26 -3.93 -4.14
CA ASP A 106 18.91 -5.14 -4.68
C ASP A 106 18.20 -5.69 -5.91
N LEU A 107 17.09 -5.06 -6.31
CA LEU A 107 16.28 -5.50 -7.44
C LEU A 107 16.72 -4.82 -8.75
N PRO A 108 16.99 -5.60 -9.82
CA PRO A 108 17.32 -5.04 -11.13
C PRO A 108 16.11 -4.40 -11.84
N TYR A 109 14.93 -4.48 -11.25
CA TYR A 109 13.68 -4.03 -11.80
C TYR A 109 13.01 -2.97 -10.94
N LYS A 110 12.26 -2.07 -11.60
CA LYS A 110 11.47 -1.07 -10.87
C LYS A 110 10.25 -1.73 -10.23
N VAL A 111 10.11 -1.53 -8.92
CA VAL A 111 8.93 -1.90 -8.17
C VAL A 111 8.28 -0.64 -7.58
N SER A 112 6.98 -0.59 -7.53
CA SER A 112 6.21 0.44 -6.84
C SER A 112 5.36 -0.25 -5.77
N SER A 113 5.47 0.16 -4.53
CA SER A 113 4.68 -0.36 -3.42
C SER A 113 3.72 0.72 -2.93
N LEU A 114 2.53 0.29 -2.55
CA LEU A 114 1.47 1.06 -1.92
C LEU A 114 1.18 0.40 -0.57
N LYS A 115 1.54 1.05 0.52
CA LYS A 115 1.32 0.56 1.88
C LYS A 115 -0.10 0.90 2.34
N SER A 116 -0.61 0.19 3.32
CA SER A 116 -1.95 0.40 3.88
C SER A 116 -2.22 1.84 4.30
N LYS A 117 -1.22 2.58 4.81
CA LYS A 117 -1.35 4.00 5.16
C LYS A 117 -1.60 4.88 3.93
N ASP A 118 -0.91 4.62 2.82
CA ASP A 118 -1.08 5.34 1.56
C ASP A 118 -2.45 5.03 0.95
N ILE A 119 -2.86 3.76 1.02
CA ILE A 119 -4.18 3.31 0.57
C ILE A 119 -5.29 3.99 1.38
N ALA A 120 -5.17 4.00 2.71
CA ALA A 120 -6.15 4.65 3.58
C ALA A 120 -6.22 6.17 3.35
N PHE A 121 -5.09 6.83 3.15
CA PHE A 121 -5.04 8.27 2.86
C PHE A 121 -5.73 8.61 1.53
N GLN A 122 -5.50 7.81 0.49
CA GLN A 122 -6.09 8.02 -0.84
C GLN A 122 -7.54 7.58 -0.93
N ASN A 123 -7.99 6.76 0.03
CA ASN A 123 -9.37 6.29 0.17
C ASN A 123 -10.00 5.78 -1.15
N PRO A 124 -9.39 4.79 -1.84
CA PRO A 124 -9.86 4.30 -3.13
C PRO A 124 -11.23 3.63 -3.02
N GLN A 125 -12.06 3.76 -4.05
CA GLN A 125 -13.36 3.11 -4.11
C GLN A 125 -13.24 1.58 -4.22
N ASN A 126 -12.27 1.12 -5.01
CA ASN A 126 -11.98 -0.30 -5.22
C ASN A 126 -10.48 -0.52 -5.48
N ALA A 127 -10.05 -1.77 -5.60
CA ALA A 127 -8.64 -2.11 -5.81
C ALA A 127 -8.09 -1.63 -7.18
N ALA A 128 -8.94 -1.43 -8.20
CA ALA A 128 -8.50 -0.86 -9.46
C ALA A 128 -8.10 0.61 -9.28
N ASP A 129 -8.93 1.40 -8.57
CA ASP A 129 -8.62 2.80 -8.27
C ASP A 129 -7.35 2.94 -7.45
N MET A 130 -7.18 2.05 -6.47
CA MET A 130 -5.96 1.99 -5.66
C MET A 130 -4.69 1.87 -6.51
N LEU A 131 -4.69 1.01 -7.52
CA LEU A 131 -3.55 0.85 -8.44
C LEU A 131 -3.32 2.11 -9.28
N GLY A 132 -4.40 2.77 -9.71
CA GLY A 132 -4.35 4.00 -10.52
C GLY A 132 -3.68 5.16 -9.80
N PHE A 133 -3.83 5.28 -8.49
CA PHE A 133 -3.22 6.35 -7.69
C PHE A 133 -1.69 6.36 -7.72
N SER A 134 -1.06 5.24 -8.04
CA SER A 134 0.40 5.20 -8.22
C SER A 134 0.91 6.12 -9.35
N GLY A 135 0.03 6.57 -10.24
CA GLY A 135 0.37 7.31 -11.46
C GLY A 135 1.17 6.50 -12.49
N LYS A 136 1.43 5.22 -12.21
CA LYS A 136 2.26 4.32 -13.02
C LYS A 136 1.46 3.21 -13.69
N VAL A 137 0.22 3.00 -13.24
CA VAL A 137 -0.74 2.03 -13.78
C VAL A 137 -1.92 2.80 -14.32
N PHE A 138 -2.20 2.63 -15.61
CA PHE A 138 -3.40 3.17 -16.21
C PHE A 138 -4.58 2.23 -15.95
N ILE A 139 -5.71 2.77 -15.54
CA ILE A 139 -6.92 1.97 -15.31
C ILE A 139 -7.95 2.30 -16.39
N GLN A 140 -8.23 1.32 -17.23
CA GLN A 140 -9.34 1.43 -18.18
C GLN A 140 -10.64 1.03 -17.50
N LYS A 141 -11.60 1.94 -17.46
CA LYS A 141 -12.94 1.71 -16.93
C LYS A 141 -13.99 1.80 -18.02
N SER A 142 -14.92 0.86 -18.05
CA SER A 142 -16.12 0.86 -18.90
C SER A 142 -17.41 0.96 -18.09
N GLN A 143 -17.30 0.78 -16.78
CA GLN A 143 -18.37 0.83 -15.78
C GLN A 143 -17.81 1.14 -14.40
N GLN A 144 -18.68 1.53 -13.46
CA GLN A 144 -18.28 1.82 -12.08
C GLN A 144 -17.69 0.60 -11.38
N GLY A 145 -18.36 -0.56 -11.47
CA GLY A 145 -17.94 -1.83 -10.88
C GLY A 145 -16.87 -2.57 -11.69
N GLY A 146 -15.90 -1.87 -12.25
CA GLY A 146 -14.84 -2.50 -13.01
C GLY A 146 -13.59 -1.66 -13.15
N GLY A 147 -12.54 -2.27 -13.65
CA GLY A 147 -11.28 -1.58 -13.95
C GLY A 147 -10.25 -2.57 -14.45
N SER A 148 -9.69 -2.29 -15.62
CA SER A 148 -8.63 -3.12 -16.22
C SER A 148 -7.30 -2.37 -16.11
N PRO A 149 -6.38 -2.80 -15.24
CA PRO A 149 -5.06 -2.23 -15.14
C PRO A 149 -4.23 -2.46 -16.39
N MET A 150 -3.47 -1.45 -16.78
CA MET A 150 -2.54 -1.49 -17.90
C MET A 150 -1.18 -0.93 -17.50
N ILE A 151 -0.10 -1.62 -17.85
CA ILE A 151 1.29 -1.22 -17.58
C ILE A 151 2.02 -1.12 -18.91
N ARG A 152 2.51 0.07 -19.26
CA ARG A 152 3.31 0.28 -20.47
C ARG A 152 2.70 -0.33 -21.75
N GLY A 153 1.37 -0.26 -21.91
CA GLY A 153 0.64 -0.85 -23.03
C GLY A 153 0.29 -2.34 -22.89
N PHE A 154 0.82 -3.03 -21.88
CA PHE A 154 0.42 -4.40 -21.59
C PHE A 154 -0.88 -4.42 -20.79
N SER A 155 -1.79 -5.32 -21.14
CA SER A 155 -3.09 -5.52 -20.50
C SER A 155 -3.51 -6.97 -20.54
N SER A 156 -4.62 -7.30 -19.88
CA SER A 156 -5.26 -8.63 -19.91
C SER A 156 -4.33 -9.76 -19.46
N ASN A 157 -4.19 -10.77 -20.29
CA ASN A 157 -3.38 -11.96 -20.05
C ASN A 157 -1.86 -11.75 -20.14
N ARG A 158 -1.40 -10.50 -20.27
CA ARG A 158 0.03 -10.15 -20.23
C ARG A 158 0.44 -9.52 -18.90
N LEU A 159 -0.52 -9.36 -18.00
CA LEU A 159 -0.32 -8.91 -16.63
C LEU A 159 -0.82 -9.97 -15.67
N LEU A 160 0.00 -10.30 -14.69
CA LEU A 160 -0.37 -11.27 -13.68
C LEU A 160 -0.81 -10.57 -12.41
N TYR A 161 -1.89 -11.07 -11.82
CA TYR A 161 -2.38 -10.68 -10.50
C TYR A 161 -2.14 -11.81 -9.52
N SER A 162 -1.58 -11.49 -8.36
CA SER A 162 -1.44 -12.44 -7.26
C SER A 162 -1.95 -11.86 -5.96
N ILE A 163 -2.57 -12.69 -5.15
CA ILE A 163 -2.98 -12.37 -3.79
C ILE A 163 -2.33 -13.35 -2.84
N ASP A 164 -1.59 -12.85 -1.85
CA ASP A 164 -0.84 -13.65 -0.90
C ASP A 164 0.02 -14.75 -1.57
N GLY A 165 0.61 -14.42 -2.74
CA GLY A 165 1.43 -15.33 -3.54
C GLY A 165 0.67 -16.28 -4.48
N ILE A 166 -0.66 -16.35 -4.39
CA ILE A 166 -1.50 -17.17 -5.26
C ILE A 166 -1.94 -16.36 -6.49
N ARG A 167 -1.77 -16.96 -7.64
CA ARG A 167 -2.16 -16.37 -8.92
C ARG A 167 -3.68 -16.29 -9.05
N MET A 168 -4.20 -15.11 -9.38
CA MET A 168 -5.64 -14.89 -9.61
C MET A 168 -6.07 -15.09 -11.05
N ASN A 169 -5.16 -15.07 -12.01
CA ASN A 169 -5.50 -15.21 -13.42
C ASN A 169 -6.17 -16.56 -13.67
N THR A 170 -7.33 -16.53 -14.29
CA THR A 170 -8.11 -17.74 -14.66
C THR A 170 -8.01 -18.00 -16.16
N ALA A 171 -8.45 -19.18 -16.59
CA ALA A 171 -8.54 -19.51 -18.01
C ALA A 171 -9.67 -18.77 -18.75
N ILE A 172 -10.54 -18.06 -18.04
CA ILE A 172 -11.63 -17.27 -18.61
C ILE A 172 -11.09 -15.90 -18.98
N PHE A 173 -10.61 -15.77 -20.21
CA PHE A 173 -10.17 -14.49 -20.77
C PHE A 173 -11.26 -13.94 -21.68
N ARG A 174 -11.66 -12.72 -21.40
CA ARG A 174 -12.38 -11.90 -22.39
C ARG A 174 -11.34 -11.01 -23.04
N SER A 175 -11.27 -10.99 -24.38
CA SER A 175 -10.30 -10.20 -25.12
C SER A 175 -10.28 -8.73 -24.57
N GLY A 176 -9.23 -8.38 -23.87
CA GLY A 176 -8.95 -7.04 -23.39
C GLY A 176 -9.28 -6.71 -21.95
N ASN A 177 -10.11 -7.46 -21.21
CA ASN A 177 -10.54 -7.01 -19.88
C ASN A 177 -10.59 -8.14 -18.86
N ILE A 178 -9.54 -8.22 -18.03
CA ILE A 178 -9.58 -9.03 -16.81
C ILE A 178 -10.09 -8.12 -15.68
N GLN A 179 -11.24 -8.48 -15.13
CA GLN A 179 -11.87 -7.67 -14.06
C GLN A 179 -11.63 -8.23 -12.66
N ASN A 180 -10.75 -9.21 -12.53
CA ASN A 180 -10.49 -9.90 -11.26
C ASN A 180 -10.01 -8.97 -10.14
N VAL A 181 -9.38 -7.84 -10.50
CA VAL A 181 -8.89 -6.88 -9.50
C VAL A 181 -9.98 -6.27 -8.64
N ILE A 182 -11.23 -6.18 -9.14
CA ILE A 182 -12.36 -5.69 -8.34
C ILE A 182 -12.82 -6.68 -7.26
N SER A 183 -12.45 -7.96 -7.39
CA SER A 183 -12.72 -8.96 -6.36
C SER A 183 -11.84 -8.80 -5.12
N LEU A 184 -10.88 -7.87 -5.16
CA LEU A 184 -10.03 -7.55 -4.02
C LEU A 184 -10.64 -6.40 -3.22
N ASP A 185 -10.70 -6.58 -1.92
CA ASP A 185 -11.10 -5.54 -0.99
C ASP A 185 -9.92 -4.60 -0.68
N ALA A 186 -10.02 -3.33 -1.07
CA ALA A 186 -8.98 -2.36 -0.80
C ALA A 186 -8.67 -2.18 0.70
N PHE A 187 -9.67 -2.40 1.57
CA PHE A 187 -9.51 -2.33 3.03
C PHE A 187 -8.76 -3.54 3.60
N ALA A 188 -8.80 -4.69 2.92
CA ALA A 188 -8.11 -5.89 3.37
C ALA A 188 -6.64 -5.95 2.93
N ILE A 189 -6.16 -4.97 2.14
CA ILE A 189 -4.79 -4.96 1.60
C ILE A 189 -3.85 -4.26 2.58
N GLU A 190 -2.82 -4.96 3.02
CA GLU A 190 -1.73 -4.44 3.83
C GLU A 190 -0.66 -3.77 2.97
N ASN A 191 -0.35 -4.38 1.81
CA ASN A 191 0.62 -3.89 0.85
C ASN A 191 0.24 -4.32 -0.57
N ALA A 192 0.39 -3.43 -1.53
CA ALA A 192 0.26 -3.74 -2.96
C ALA A 192 1.53 -3.36 -3.70
N GLU A 193 2.09 -4.28 -4.45
CA GLU A 193 3.31 -4.09 -5.22
C GLU A 193 3.05 -4.24 -6.71
N VAL A 194 3.57 -3.30 -7.49
CA VAL A 194 3.55 -3.35 -8.94
C VAL A 194 4.98 -3.53 -9.44
N PHE A 195 5.24 -4.67 -10.02
CA PHE A 195 6.51 -5.02 -10.62
C PHE A 195 6.48 -4.70 -12.12
N PHE A 196 7.38 -3.80 -12.57
CA PHE A 196 7.45 -3.29 -13.93
C PHE A 196 8.48 -4.04 -14.77
N GLY A 197 8.21 -5.26 -15.13
CA GLY A 197 9.12 -6.06 -15.93
C GLY A 197 8.63 -7.49 -16.13
N PRO A 198 9.38 -8.30 -16.91
CA PRO A 198 9.02 -9.68 -17.15
C PRO A 198 9.18 -10.51 -15.87
N GLY A 199 8.06 -10.88 -15.26
CA GLY A 199 8.00 -11.73 -14.08
C GLY A 199 7.85 -13.22 -14.39
N SER A 200 7.89 -13.61 -15.67
CA SER A 200 7.53 -14.96 -16.12
C SER A 200 8.41 -16.08 -15.55
N VAL A 201 9.67 -15.78 -15.24
CA VAL A 201 10.60 -16.76 -14.62
C VAL A 201 10.12 -17.15 -13.21
N ILE A 202 9.53 -16.21 -12.48
CA ILE A 202 9.10 -16.40 -11.09
C ILE A 202 7.64 -16.80 -10.99
N TYR A 203 6.80 -16.18 -11.81
CA TYR A 203 5.34 -16.29 -11.73
C TYR A 203 4.71 -17.12 -12.84
N GLY A 204 5.49 -17.55 -13.85
CA GLY A 204 5.00 -18.33 -14.99
C GLY A 204 4.39 -17.46 -16.09
N SER A 205 3.54 -18.07 -16.92
CA SER A 205 2.87 -17.40 -18.03
C SER A 205 2.03 -16.20 -17.57
N ASP A 206 1.71 -15.29 -18.49
CA ASP A 206 0.93 -14.06 -18.27
C ASP A 206 1.65 -12.94 -17.50
N ALA A 207 2.86 -13.17 -16.96
CA ALA A 207 3.65 -12.16 -16.27
C ALA A 207 4.67 -11.46 -17.21
N ILE A 208 4.35 -11.29 -18.50
CA ILE A 208 5.25 -10.72 -19.51
C ILE A 208 5.40 -9.22 -19.33
N GLY A 209 4.29 -8.52 -19.10
CA GLY A 209 4.26 -7.07 -18.98
C GLY A 209 4.47 -6.55 -17.56
N GLY A 210 4.24 -7.40 -16.58
CA GLY A 210 4.38 -7.08 -15.16
C GLY A 210 3.56 -7.97 -14.24
N VAL A 211 3.77 -7.77 -12.94
CA VAL A 211 3.05 -8.45 -11.87
C VAL A 211 2.46 -7.42 -10.92
N MET A 212 1.23 -7.60 -10.50
CA MET A 212 0.57 -6.88 -9.43
C MET A 212 0.35 -7.85 -8.28
N SER A 213 1.10 -7.68 -7.21
CA SER A 213 1.07 -8.54 -6.03
C SER A 213 0.37 -7.82 -4.89
N PHE A 214 -0.65 -8.45 -4.35
CA PHE A 214 -1.42 -7.93 -3.23
C PHE A 214 -1.18 -8.81 -2.01
N GLN A 215 -0.81 -8.19 -0.92
CA GLN A 215 -0.65 -8.84 0.37
C GLN A 215 -1.76 -8.34 1.27
N THR A 216 -2.57 -9.25 1.76
CA THR A 216 -3.66 -8.93 2.68
C THR A 216 -3.17 -9.02 4.12
N TRP A 217 -3.93 -8.43 5.05
CA TRP A 217 -3.58 -8.40 6.46
C TRP A 217 -3.12 -9.76 6.97
N THR A 218 -1.96 -9.77 7.65
CA THR A 218 -1.38 -10.97 8.24
C THR A 218 -1.75 -11.07 9.71
N PRO A 219 -2.16 -12.27 10.21
CA PRO A 219 -2.41 -12.47 11.63
C PRO A 219 -1.18 -12.14 12.48
N LYS A 220 -1.35 -11.30 13.51
CA LYS A 220 -0.26 -10.86 14.39
C LYS A 220 -0.32 -11.62 15.71
N PHE A 221 0.72 -12.39 16.00
CA PHE A 221 0.90 -13.08 17.26
C PHE A 221 1.24 -12.12 18.40
N SER A 222 0.90 -12.52 19.61
CA SER A 222 1.39 -11.84 20.81
C SER A 222 2.86 -12.19 21.07
N GLN A 223 3.64 -11.20 21.44
CA GLN A 223 5.01 -11.40 21.92
C GLN A 223 5.06 -11.74 23.42
N ASN A 224 3.97 -11.49 24.15
CA ASN A 224 3.84 -11.67 25.59
C ASN A 224 2.77 -12.74 25.91
N GLU A 225 2.60 -13.07 27.20
CA GLU A 225 1.52 -13.96 27.67
C GLU A 225 0.11 -13.38 27.47
N LYS A 226 0.00 -12.04 27.34
CA LYS A 226 -1.29 -11.37 27.15
C LYS A 226 -1.74 -11.45 25.69
N MET A 227 -3.03 -11.68 25.47
CA MET A 227 -3.61 -11.61 24.14
C MET A 227 -3.50 -10.18 23.55
N VAL A 228 -3.16 -10.11 22.27
CA VAL A 228 -3.20 -8.86 21.49
C VAL A 228 -4.54 -8.81 20.76
N LEU A 229 -5.26 -7.72 20.94
CA LEU A 229 -6.48 -7.40 20.20
C LEU A 229 -6.27 -6.05 19.51
N SER A 230 -6.48 -6.00 18.20
CA SER A 230 -6.44 -4.76 17.43
C SER A 230 -7.43 -4.83 16.26
N GLY A 231 -7.91 -3.70 15.80
CA GLY A 231 -8.86 -3.67 14.70
C GLY A 231 -9.25 -2.25 14.34
N CYS A 232 -10.06 -2.14 13.31
CA CYS A 232 -10.57 -0.86 12.83
C CYS A 232 -11.97 -1.04 12.24
N THR A 233 -12.80 -0.03 12.41
CA THR A 233 -14.09 0.10 11.75
C THR A 233 -14.07 1.36 10.91
N THR A 234 -14.52 1.25 9.66
CA THR A 234 -14.61 2.39 8.74
C THR A 234 -16.02 2.48 8.18
N ALA A 235 -16.60 3.67 8.22
CA ALA A 235 -17.81 4.01 7.50
C ALA A 235 -17.47 5.12 6.48
N ARG A 236 -17.90 4.95 5.23
CA ARG A 236 -17.65 5.90 4.16
C ARG A 236 -18.94 6.24 3.43
N TYR A 237 -19.09 7.52 3.12
CA TYR A 237 -20.13 8.03 2.24
C TYR A 237 -19.49 8.87 1.13
N SER A 238 -19.99 8.72 -0.10
CA SER A 238 -19.60 9.56 -1.23
C SER A 238 -20.85 10.08 -1.95
N SER A 239 -20.96 11.40 -2.11
CA SER A 239 -22.08 12.03 -2.79
C SER A 239 -22.06 11.84 -4.32
N ALA A 240 -20.89 11.53 -4.90
CA ALA A 240 -20.74 11.34 -6.35
C ALA A 240 -21.55 10.16 -6.89
N ASN A 241 -21.79 9.14 -6.07
CA ASN A 241 -22.52 7.93 -6.42
C ASN A 241 -23.39 7.40 -5.28
N ASN A 242 -23.72 8.24 -4.30
CA ASN A 242 -24.46 7.85 -3.10
C ASN A 242 -23.88 6.61 -2.41
N GLU A 243 -22.57 6.46 -2.46
CA GLU A 243 -21.88 5.32 -1.88
C GLU A 243 -22.12 5.24 -0.37
N LYS A 244 -22.41 4.03 0.10
CA LYS A 244 -22.47 3.66 1.52
C LYS A 244 -21.58 2.45 1.71
N THR A 245 -20.48 2.63 2.40
CA THR A 245 -19.51 1.56 2.63
C THR A 245 -19.29 1.39 4.12
N GLY A 246 -19.37 0.14 4.58
CA GLY A 246 -19.00 -0.28 5.93
C GLY A 246 -17.88 -1.31 5.86
N HIS A 247 -16.85 -1.11 6.66
CA HIS A 247 -15.73 -2.04 6.82
C HIS A 247 -15.42 -2.29 8.29
N PHE A 248 -15.09 -3.52 8.61
CA PHE A 248 -14.60 -3.93 9.91
C PHE A 248 -13.48 -4.95 9.72
N HIS A 249 -12.36 -4.76 10.40
CA HIS A 249 -11.37 -5.82 10.58
C HIS A 249 -10.89 -5.91 12.02
N MET A 250 -10.53 -7.11 12.43
CA MET A 250 -10.05 -7.40 13.77
C MET A 250 -8.96 -8.46 13.73
N ASN A 251 -7.88 -8.23 14.45
CA ASN A 251 -6.81 -9.19 14.72
C ASN A 251 -6.85 -9.60 16.19
N ILE A 252 -6.83 -10.91 16.43
CA ILE A 252 -6.70 -11.50 17.77
C ILE A 252 -5.46 -12.38 17.75
N GLY A 253 -4.53 -12.20 18.68
CA GLY A 253 -3.31 -12.99 18.75
C GLY A 253 -2.94 -13.42 20.15
N SER A 254 -2.57 -14.69 20.30
CA SER A 254 -1.86 -15.26 21.44
C SER A 254 -0.44 -15.64 21.01
N LYS A 255 0.35 -16.28 21.87
CA LYS A 255 1.70 -16.76 21.52
C LYS A 255 1.70 -17.79 20.39
N ARG A 256 0.71 -18.68 20.34
CA ARG A 256 0.66 -19.81 19.39
C ARG A 256 -0.44 -19.71 18.34
N TRP A 257 -1.47 -18.92 18.59
CA TRP A 257 -2.59 -18.72 17.69
C TRP A 257 -2.76 -17.25 17.37
N ALA A 258 -2.99 -16.94 16.11
CA ALA A 258 -3.39 -15.61 15.69
C ALA A 258 -4.44 -15.72 14.59
N ALA A 259 -5.39 -14.79 14.58
CA ALA A 259 -6.43 -14.73 13.56
C ALA A 259 -6.67 -13.28 13.16
N VAL A 260 -6.93 -13.04 11.89
CA VAL A 260 -7.44 -11.78 11.38
C VAL A 260 -8.69 -12.03 10.56
N SER A 261 -9.75 -11.28 10.87
CA SER A 261 -11.03 -11.29 10.18
C SER A 261 -11.28 -9.93 9.56
N SER A 262 -11.78 -9.88 8.34
CA SER A 262 -12.15 -8.66 7.64
C SER A 262 -13.47 -8.86 6.91
N ILE A 263 -14.36 -7.86 7.01
CA ILE A 263 -15.63 -7.81 6.30
C ILE A 263 -15.83 -6.41 5.76
N SER A 264 -16.21 -6.28 4.50
CA SER A 264 -16.60 -5.02 3.87
C SER A 264 -17.89 -5.21 3.07
N TYR A 265 -18.79 -4.27 3.23
CA TYR A 265 -19.98 -4.15 2.39
C TYR A 265 -20.00 -2.77 1.75
N ASN A 266 -20.12 -2.76 0.43
CA ASN A 266 -20.16 -1.54 -0.36
C ASN A 266 -21.47 -1.51 -1.14
N ASP A 267 -22.18 -0.39 -1.06
CA ASP A 267 -23.38 -0.11 -1.83
C ASP A 267 -23.18 1.18 -2.61
N PHE A 268 -23.13 1.06 -3.92
CA PHE A 268 -22.87 2.16 -4.85
C PHE A 268 -24.11 2.44 -5.66
N GLY A 269 -24.61 3.67 -5.57
CA GLY A 269 -25.65 4.19 -6.46
C GLY A 269 -25.09 4.56 -7.83
N ASP A 270 -25.94 5.09 -8.68
CA ASP A 270 -25.54 5.59 -10.00
C ASP A 270 -24.57 6.77 -9.88
N LEU A 271 -23.56 6.78 -10.72
CA LEU A 271 -22.50 7.80 -10.70
C LEU A 271 -22.98 9.12 -11.28
N HIS A 272 -22.80 10.21 -10.57
CA HIS A 272 -22.99 11.57 -11.05
C HIS A 272 -21.70 12.12 -11.65
N MET A 273 -21.75 12.58 -12.87
CA MET A 273 -20.64 13.26 -13.53
C MET A 273 -20.71 14.78 -13.29
N GLY A 274 -19.55 15.44 -13.40
CA GLY A 274 -19.51 16.90 -13.32
C GLY A 274 -20.21 17.58 -14.48
N SER A 275 -20.79 18.76 -14.23
CA SER A 275 -21.58 19.53 -15.22
C SER A 275 -20.75 20.19 -16.32
N LYS A 276 -19.41 20.21 -16.21
CA LYS A 276 -18.49 20.85 -17.15
C LYS A 276 -17.75 19.81 -17.99
N GLY A 277 -18.47 18.89 -18.62
CA GLY A 277 -17.90 17.87 -19.52
C GLY A 277 -18.39 18.03 -20.95
N PRO A 278 -17.77 17.31 -21.93
CA PRO A 278 -18.27 17.26 -23.30
C PRO A 278 -19.66 16.65 -23.39
N ASP A 279 -20.54 17.26 -24.20
CA ASP A 279 -21.91 16.79 -24.41
C ASP A 279 -22.02 15.34 -24.89
N VAL A 280 -20.96 14.82 -25.51
CA VAL A 280 -20.90 13.44 -26.01
C VAL A 280 -20.97 12.40 -24.88
N TYR A 281 -20.64 12.79 -23.65
CA TYR A 281 -20.73 11.91 -22.49
C TYR A 281 -22.14 11.90 -21.85
N LEU A 282 -23.00 12.84 -22.21
CA LEU A 282 -24.34 12.94 -21.68
C LEU A 282 -25.24 11.84 -22.26
N LYS A 283 -25.90 11.10 -21.38
CA LYS A 283 -26.92 10.13 -21.76
C LYS A 283 -28.24 10.86 -21.98
N LYS A 284 -28.62 11.07 -23.26
CA LYS A 284 -29.83 11.83 -23.62
C LYS A 284 -31.09 10.97 -23.62
N LEU A 285 -30.98 9.69 -23.91
CA LEU A 285 -32.09 8.75 -24.03
C LEU A 285 -31.86 7.53 -23.16
N ASP A 286 -32.95 7.08 -22.54
CA ASP A 286 -33.07 5.84 -21.79
C ASP A 286 -33.99 4.86 -22.49
N VAL A 287 -33.85 3.57 -22.14
CA VAL A 287 -34.76 2.51 -22.56
C VAL A 287 -35.40 1.94 -21.29
N ILE A 288 -36.74 1.97 -21.27
CA ILE A 288 -37.53 1.41 -20.17
C ILE A 288 -38.41 0.26 -20.69
N ARG A 289 -38.57 -0.78 -19.88
CA ARG A 289 -39.47 -1.88 -20.19
C ARG A 289 -40.89 -1.51 -19.83
N GLN A 290 -41.81 -1.52 -20.80
CA GLN A 290 -43.22 -1.33 -20.58
C GLN A 290 -43.99 -2.56 -21.12
N GLY A 291 -44.40 -3.43 -20.21
CA GLY A 291 -44.95 -4.75 -20.59
C GLY A 291 -43.92 -5.55 -21.36
N ASP A 292 -44.25 -5.96 -22.57
CA ASP A 292 -43.35 -6.76 -23.43
C ASP A 292 -42.53 -5.93 -24.44
N LYS A 293 -42.58 -4.59 -24.33
CA LYS A 293 -41.89 -3.71 -25.26
C LYS A 293 -40.89 -2.84 -24.58
N ASP A 294 -39.75 -2.60 -25.27
CA ASP A 294 -38.79 -1.59 -24.89
C ASP A 294 -39.19 -0.24 -25.48
N VAL A 295 -39.31 0.76 -24.64
CA VAL A 295 -39.69 2.12 -25.01
C VAL A 295 -38.55 3.06 -24.72
N VAL A 296 -38.19 3.87 -25.73
CA VAL A 296 -37.21 4.92 -25.60
C VAL A 296 -37.82 6.15 -24.99
N VAL A 297 -37.21 6.68 -23.94
CA VAL A 297 -37.63 7.89 -23.24
C VAL A 297 -36.47 8.87 -23.10
N VAL A 298 -36.78 10.14 -22.92
CA VAL A 298 -35.78 11.17 -22.63
C VAL A 298 -35.26 10.95 -21.19
N THR A 299 -33.95 10.92 -21.03
CA THR A 299 -33.35 10.81 -19.70
C THR A 299 -33.72 12.02 -18.83
N LYS A 300 -34.13 11.78 -17.59
CA LYS A 300 -34.54 12.86 -16.66
C LYS A 300 -33.36 13.75 -16.28
N ASP A 301 -32.21 13.16 -15.99
CA ASP A 301 -30.97 13.86 -15.67
C ASP A 301 -29.79 13.21 -16.44
N SER A 302 -29.35 13.92 -17.47
CA SER A 302 -28.26 13.42 -18.35
C SER A 302 -26.88 13.39 -17.70
N LEU A 303 -26.72 13.99 -16.51
CA LEU A 303 -25.49 13.94 -15.73
C LEU A 303 -25.38 12.65 -14.90
N VAL A 304 -26.48 11.93 -14.70
CA VAL A 304 -26.48 10.64 -14.00
C VAL A 304 -26.15 9.52 -14.97
N GLN A 305 -25.09 8.80 -14.68
CA GLN A 305 -24.66 7.62 -15.45
C GLN A 305 -25.48 6.39 -15.03
N SER A 306 -26.76 6.39 -15.35
CA SER A 306 -27.66 5.28 -15.05
C SER A 306 -27.83 4.36 -16.27
N PRO A 307 -27.79 3.01 -16.09
CA PRO A 307 -27.48 2.28 -14.86
C PRO A 307 -25.98 2.13 -14.66
N SER A 308 -25.49 2.37 -13.43
CA SER A 308 -24.11 2.09 -13.03
C SER A 308 -23.99 1.61 -11.59
N ALA A 309 -25.10 1.59 -10.87
CA ALA A 309 -25.19 1.13 -9.48
C ALA A 309 -24.82 -0.35 -9.32
N TYR A 310 -24.18 -0.71 -8.20
CA TYR A 310 -23.94 -2.09 -7.81
C TYR A 310 -23.58 -2.19 -6.32
N SER A 311 -23.64 -3.39 -5.77
CA SER A 311 -23.17 -3.66 -4.41
C SER A 311 -22.11 -4.76 -4.41
N GLN A 312 -21.29 -4.79 -3.35
CA GLN A 312 -20.23 -5.79 -3.19
C GLN A 312 -20.05 -6.17 -1.73
N LEU A 313 -19.95 -7.47 -1.47
CA LEU A 313 -19.58 -8.04 -0.19
C LEU A 313 -18.20 -8.68 -0.31
N ASN A 314 -17.30 -8.35 0.62
CA ASN A 314 -15.98 -8.97 0.72
C ASN A 314 -15.79 -9.53 2.12
N LEU A 315 -15.23 -10.75 2.20
CA LEU A 315 -14.90 -11.44 3.43
C LEU A 315 -13.47 -11.97 3.33
N MET A 316 -12.71 -11.83 4.41
CA MET A 316 -11.40 -12.45 4.56
C MET A 316 -11.25 -12.99 5.99
N GLN A 317 -10.77 -14.22 6.08
CA GLN A 317 -10.41 -14.85 7.35
C GLN A 317 -9.06 -15.51 7.20
N LYS A 318 -8.09 -15.14 8.05
CA LYS A 318 -6.83 -15.87 8.16
C LYS A 318 -6.62 -16.35 9.58
N ILE A 319 -6.10 -17.56 9.73
CA ILE A 319 -5.78 -18.17 11.02
C ILE A 319 -4.38 -18.74 10.90
N SER A 320 -3.48 -18.35 11.80
CA SER A 320 -2.12 -18.86 11.89
C SER A 320 -1.93 -19.62 13.21
N PHE A 321 -1.22 -20.73 13.13
CA PHE A 321 -0.86 -21.56 14.27
C PHE A 321 0.63 -21.89 14.27
N LYS A 322 1.34 -21.52 15.32
CA LYS A 322 2.73 -21.93 15.58
C LYS A 322 2.73 -23.30 16.24
N ALA A 323 2.95 -24.34 15.43
CA ALA A 323 3.08 -25.71 15.94
C ALA A 323 4.36 -25.87 16.78
N SER A 324 5.43 -25.15 16.38
CA SER A 324 6.70 -25.01 17.13
C SER A 324 7.32 -23.65 16.85
N GLU A 325 8.46 -23.35 17.46
CA GLU A 325 9.24 -22.13 17.14
C GLU A 325 9.70 -22.06 15.68
N LYS A 326 9.74 -23.20 15.01
CA LYS A 326 10.22 -23.32 13.62
C LYS A 326 9.10 -23.59 12.62
N LEU A 327 7.93 -24.01 13.07
CA LEU A 327 6.85 -24.45 12.16
C LEU A 327 5.59 -23.64 12.40
N GLU A 328 5.17 -22.92 11.38
CA GLU A 328 3.91 -22.18 11.32
C GLU A 328 3.01 -22.74 10.22
N LEU A 329 1.74 -22.91 10.56
CA LEU A 329 0.66 -23.26 9.65
C LEU A 329 -0.27 -22.06 9.54
N GLN A 330 -0.65 -21.68 8.33
CA GLN A 330 -1.64 -20.63 8.08
C GLN A 330 -2.69 -21.10 7.10
N TYR A 331 -3.94 -20.93 7.48
CA TYR A 331 -5.09 -21.05 6.59
C TYR A 331 -5.65 -19.67 6.27
N ALA A 332 -5.95 -19.42 5.01
CA ALA A 332 -6.59 -18.19 4.55
C ALA A 332 -7.81 -18.51 3.69
N PHE A 333 -8.90 -17.81 3.97
CA PHE A 333 -10.14 -17.82 3.21
C PHE A 333 -10.44 -16.41 2.71
N HIS A 334 -10.76 -16.27 1.42
CA HIS A 334 -11.21 -15.04 0.79
C HIS A 334 -12.49 -15.30 0.02
N TYR A 335 -13.41 -14.36 0.12
CA TYR A 335 -14.66 -14.36 -0.63
C TYR A 335 -15.03 -12.96 -1.06
N SER A 336 -15.45 -12.83 -2.33
CA SER A 336 -15.99 -11.59 -2.87
C SER A 336 -17.20 -11.91 -3.76
N ALA A 337 -18.26 -11.14 -3.60
CA ALA A 337 -19.45 -11.25 -4.43
C ALA A 337 -20.01 -9.87 -4.76
N THR A 338 -20.29 -9.62 -6.04
CA THR A 338 -20.99 -8.41 -6.49
C THR A 338 -22.43 -8.71 -6.85
N SER A 339 -23.31 -7.71 -6.81
CA SER A 339 -24.55 -7.73 -7.58
C SER A 339 -24.24 -7.72 -9.09
N SER A 340 -25.26 -7.91 -9.93
CA SER A 340 -25.17 -7.53 -11.34
C SER A 340 -24.86 -6.04 -11.45
N TYR A 341 -24.10 -5.62 -12.47
CA TYR A 341 -23.80 -4.22 -12.75
C TYR A 341 -23.71 -3.95 -14.24
N ALA A 342 -24.25 -2.81 -14.64
CA ALA A 342 -24.36 -2.47 -16.03
C ALA A 342 -23.04 -1.97 -16.63
N ARG A 343 -22.86 -2.26 -17.90
CA ARG A 343 -21.80 -1.65 -18.73
C ARG A 343 -22.27 -0.32 -19.27
N TYR A 344 -22.03 0.74 -18.54
CA TYR A 344 -22.45 2.08 -18.92
C TYR A 344 -21.96 2.50 -20.30
N ASP A 345 -20.73 2.10 -20.69
CA ASP A 345 -20.17 2.36 -22.02
C ASP A 345 -21.02 1.77 -23.18
N ARG A 346 -21.92 0.83 -22.91
CA ARG A 346 -22.85 0.27 -23.88
C ARG A 346 -24.16 1.04 -23.93
N HIS A 347 -24.63 1.53 -22.79
CA HIS A 347 -25.87 2.29 -22.70
C HIS A 347 -25.81 3.65 -23.40
N ILE A 348 -24.61 4.22 -23.56
CA ILE A 348 -24.41 5.50 -24.30
C ILE A 348 -24.10 5.30 -25.78
N ARG A 349 -24.28 4.09 -26.34
CA ARG A 349 -24.12 3.84 -27.78
C ARG A 349 -25.43 3.95 -28.52
N TYR A 350 -25.40 4.69 -29.62
CA TYR A 350 -26.56 4.94 -30.45
C TYR A 350 -26.36 4.29 -31.83
N LYS A 351 -27.49 3.88 -32.46
CA LYS A 351 -27.58 3.45 -33.83
C LYS A 351 -28.82 4.09 -34.44
N ASN A 352 -28.67 4.83 -35.52
CA ASN A 352 -29.76 5.57 -36.19
C ASN A 352 -30.52 6.51 -35.23
N GLY A 353 -29.81 7.20 -34.33
CA GLY A 353 -30.40 8.14 -33.37
C GLY A 353 -31.07 7.51 -32.15
N LEU A 354 -31.13 6.18 -32.05
CA LEU A 354 -31.73 5.46 -30.92
C LEU A 354 -30.69 4.71 -30.10
N PRO A 355 -30.92 4.49 -28.80
CA PRO A 355 -30.04 3.63 -27.99
C PRO A 355 -29.89 2.25 -28.63
N ARG A 356 -28.65 1.80 -28.75
CA ARG A 356 -28.37 0.50 -29.36
C ARG A 356 -28.73 -0.68 -28.47
N TYR A 357 -28.66 -0.48 -27.15
CA TYR A 357 -28.88 -1.49 -26.12
C TYR A 357 -29.79 -0.95 -25.04
N GLY A 358 -30.83 -1.67 -24.70
CA GLY A 358 -31.70 -1.40 -23.56
C GLY A 358 -31.10 -1.92 -22.25
N GLU A 359 -30.44 -3.09 -22.34
CA GLU A 359 -29.82 -3.76 -21.21
C GLU A 359 -28.50 -4.39 -21.63
N TRP A 360 -27.46 -4.20 -20.83
CA TRP A 360 -26.17 -4.87 -20.99
C TRP A 360 -25.45 -4.92 -19.65
N ASP A 361 -25.51 -6.05 -18.99
CA ASP A 361 -24.96 -6.24 -17.66
C ASP A 361 -23.80 -7.22 -17.62
N TYR A 362 -22.96 -7.04 -16.61
CA TYR A 362 -22.01 -8.01 -16.12
C TYR A 362 -22.42 -8.53 -14.74
N GLY A 363 -21.92 -9.69 -14.42
CA GLY A 363 -22.11 -10.22 -13.08
C GLY A 363 -23.42 -11.03 -12.93
N PRO A 364 -23.74 -11.38 -11.69
CA PRO A 364 -22.90 -11.17 -10.52
C PRO A 364 -21.54 -11.84 -10.65
N GLN A 365 -20.47 -11.18 -10.16
CA GLN A 365 -19.16 -11.82 -10.04
C GLN A 365 -19.01 -12.42 -8.65
N LYS A 366 -18.59 -13.67 -8.59
CA LYS A 366 -18.26 -14.36 -7.34
C LYS A 366 -16.86 -14.92 -7.44
N TRP A 367 -16.07 -14.68 -6.42
CA TRP A 367 -14.72 -15.21 -6.31
C TRP A 367 -14.49 -15.75 -4.91
N MET A 368 -13.82 -16.89 -4.81
CA MET A 368 -13.48 -17.53 -3.57
C MET A 368 -12.10 -18.15 -3.68
N MET A 369 -11.30 -18.00 -2.63
CA MET A 369 -9.99 -18.63 -2.54
C MET A 369 -9.81 -19.24 -1.14
N ASN A 370 -9.27 -20.45 -1.12
CA ASN A 370 -8.78 -21.12 0.07
C ASN A 370 -7.29 -21.37 -0.11
N GLN A 371 -6.50 -21.06 0.90
CA GLN A 371 -5.06 -21.24 0.88
C GLN A 371 -4.59 -21.86 2.18
N LEU A 372 -3.73 -22.86 2.10
CA LEU A 372 -3.02 -23.42 3.23
C LEU A 372 -1.52 -23.20 3.01
N ASN A 373 -0.88 -22.53 3.93
CA ASN A 373 0.55 -22.29 3.93
C ASN A 373 1.21 -23.02 5.07
N LEU A 374 2.37 -23.61 4.80
CA LEU A 374 3.25 -24.19 5.79
C LEU A 374 4.59 -23.47 5.69
N LEU A 375 5.03 -22.83 6.77
CA LEU A 375 6.29 -22.14 6.87
C LEU A 375 7.19 -22.85 7.85
N HIS A 376 8.38 -23.27 7.41
CA HIS A 376 9.40 -23.88 8.26
C HIS A 376 10.68 -23.08 8.23
N ASN A 377 11.15 -22.64 9.41
CA ASN A 377 12.43 -21.96 9.57
C ASN A 377 13.51 -22.98 9.87
N GLY A 378 14.52 -23.06 8.99
CA GLY A 378 15.67 -23.94 9.10
C GLY A 378 16.72 -23.44 10.07
N ASN A 379 17.87 -24.12 10.10
CA ASN A 379 19.03 -23.76 10.94
C ASN A 379 20.21 -23.18 10.12
N GLY A 380 19.99 -22.79 8.87
CA GLY A 380 21.03 -22.18 8.01
C GLY A 380 22.04 -23.15 7.40
N LYS A 381 22.01 -24.47 7.71
CA LYS A 381 22.94 -25.43 7.10
C LYS A 381 22.56 -25.82 5.67
N PHE A 382 21.27 -26.00 5.39
CA PHE A 382 20.76 -26.38 4.06
C PHE A 382 19.77 -25.33 3.53
N TYR A 383 19.01 -24.69 4.41
CA TYR A 383 18.06 -23.61 4.11
C TYR A 383 17.78 -22.80 5.35
N ASP A 384 17.42 -21.55 5.16
CA ASP A 384 17.00 -20.64 6.23
C ASP A 384 15.49 -20.70 6.40
N GLN A 385 14.74 -20.76 5.31
CA GLN A 385 13.28 -20.81 5.32
C GLN A 385 12.74 -21.64 4.15
N MET A 386 11.67 -22.38 4.40
CA MET A 386 10.95 -23.16 3.40
C MET A 386 9.46 -22.87 3.55
N ALA A 387 8.80 -22.59 2.43
CA ALA A 387 7.36 -22.29 2.37
C ALA A 387 6.68 -23.21 1.34
N PHE A 388 5.52 -23.77 1.72
CA PHE A 388 4.69 -24.64 0.90
C PHE A 388 3.25 -24.16 0.88
#